data_56113364ef80bc824b6537ab8ed91646
#
_entry.id   56113364ef80bc824b6537ab8ed91646
#
_cell.length_a   1.000
_cell.length_b   1.000
_cell.length_c   1.000
_cell.angle_alpha   90.00
_cell.angle_beta   90.00
_cell.angle_gamma   90.00
#
_symmetry.space_group_name_H-M   'P 1'
#
loop_
_entity.id
_entity.type
_entity.pdbx_description
1 polymer ?
#
loop_
_entity_poly.entity_id
_entity_poly.type
_entity_poly.pdbx_seq_one_letter_code
_entity_poly.pdbx_strand_id
1 'polypeptide(L)'
;MKDLLPVLKLNLSDVIQWMLANLDKDGCLYQEDVVDYLVKNDLMDLLKENPDGNLVLKLSVNSAFKKKTEDNVVWVKPDRYWRYRVPEDEPGREARG
;
A
#
# COMPACT_ATOMS: atom_id res chain seq x y z
N MET A 1 -23.27 -1.33 26.95
CA MET A 1 -22.88 -1.17 26.38
C MET A 1 -22.39 -1.02 25.95
N LYS A 2 -22.27 -1.14 25.79
CA LYS A 2 -21.74 -1.00 25.18
C LYS A 2 -21.22 -0.83 24.61
N ASP A 3 -21.11 -0.76 24.55
CA ASP A 3 -20.63 -0.46 23.95
C ASP A 3 -20.16 -0.48 23.45
N LEU A 4 -20.24 -0.69 23.82
CA LEU A 4 -20.01 -0.80 22.95
C LEU A 4 -19.42 -0.22 21.91
N LEU A 5 -18.39 -0.15 22.16
CA LEU A 5 -17.75 0.50 21.08
C LEU A 5 -17.44 -0.53 20.04
N PRO A 6 -17.90 -0.35 18.84
CA PRO A 6 -17.54 -1.30 17.82
C PRO A 6 -16.02 -1.33 17.73
N VAL A 7 -15.48 -2.52 17.73
CA VAL A 7 -14.13 -2.68 17.27
C VAL A 7 -14.11 -2.04 15.90
N LEU A 8 -13.43 -0.93 15.78
CA LEU A 8 -13.36 -0.25 14.51
C LEU A 8 -12.52 -1.10 13.57
N LYS A 9 -13.21 -1.87 12.77
CA LYS A 9 -12.53 -2.59 11.72
C LYS A 9 -12.08 -1.57 10.70
N LEU A 10 -10.79 -1.55 10.41
CA LEU A 10 -10.24 -0.66 9.41
C LEU A 10 -10.82 -0.99 8.04
N ASN A 11 -11.07 0.04 7.25
CA ASN A 11 -11.54 -0.14 5.88
C ASN A 11 -10.44 0.22 4.90
N LEU A 12 -10.72 0.07 3.62
CA LEU A 12 -9.73 0.37 2.58
C LEU A 12 -9.21 1.80 2.67
N SER A 13 -10.09 2.75 2.95
CA SER A 13 -9.68 4.15 3.08
C SER A 13 -8.66 4.33 4.20
N ASP A 14 -8.88 3.66 5.33
CA ASP A 14 -7.95 3.71 6.46
C ASP A 14 -6.59 3.14 6.08
N VAL A 15 -6.59 2.05 5.32
CA VAL A 15 -5.35 1.43 4.85
C VAL A 15 -4.58 2.40 3.94
N ILE A 16 -5.29 3.03 3.02
CA ILE A 16 -4.64 3.97 2.10
C ILE A 16 -4.05 5.16 2.87
N GLN A 17 -4.75 5.65 3.88
CA GLN A 17 -4.22 6.74 4.70
C GLN A 17 -2.98 6.32 5.46
N TRP A 18 -2.97 5.09 5.99
CA TRP A 18 -1.79 4.55 6.65
C TRP A 18 -0.60 4.47 5.68
N MET A 19 -0.87 4.00 4.46
CA MET A 19 0.17 3.90 3.42
C MET A 19 0.76 5.29 3.10
N LEU A 20 -0.11 6.28 2.91
CA LEU A 20 0.33 7.63 2.61
C LEU A 20 1.15 8.24 3.75
N ALA A 21 0.71 8.03 4.98
CA ALA A 21 1.41 8.55 6.15
C ALA A 21 2.81 7.95 6.28
N ASN A 22 2.94 6.65 6.03
CA ASN A 22 4.24 6.00 6.11
C ASN A 22 5.16 6.39 4.96
N LEU A 23 4.59 6.53 3.76
CA LEU A 23 5.36 7.01 2.62
C LEU A 23 5.90 8.41 2.88
N ASP A 24 5.07 9.27 3.44
CA ASP A 24 5.47 10.65 3.74
C ASP A 24 6.55 10.70 4.83
N LYS A 25 6.39 9.84 5.83
CA LYS A 25 7.32 9.78 6.97
C LYS A 25 8.70 9.29 6.54
N ASP A 26 8.75 8.23 5.75
CA ASP A 26 10.00 7.53 5.43
C ASP A 26 10.54 7.84 4.03
N GLY A 27 9.74 8.48 3.18
CA GLY A 27 10.12 8.75 1.80
C GLY A 27 9.96 7.55 0.89
N CYS A 28 9.65 6.40 1.44
CA CYS A 28 9.41 5.18 0.68
C CYS A 28 8.47 4.28 1.49
N LEU A 29 7.84 3.33 0.80
CA LEU A 29 6.92 2.39 1.44
C LEU A 29 7.09 1.04 0.78
N TYR A 30 7.50 0.04 1.54
CA TYR A 30 7.69 -1.31 1.03
C TYR A 30 6.38 -2.08 1.06
N GLN A 31 6.12 -2.84 0.00
CA GLN A 31 4.90 -3.65 -0.08
C GLN A 31 4.80 -4.63 1.09
N GLU A 32 5.92 -5.25 1.47
CA GLU A 32 5.88 -6.23 2.56
C GLU A 32 5.47 -5.61 3.88
N ASP A 33 5.76 -4.33 4.10
CA ASP A 33 5.32 -3.64 5.31
C ASP A 33 3.81 -3.43 5.30
N VAL A 34 3.24 -3.17 4.12
CA VAL A 34 1.80 -3.04 3.97
C VAL A 34 1.13 -4.39 4.19
N VAL A 35 1.69 -5.45 3.61
CA VAL A 35 1.18 -6.80 3.80
C VAL A 35 1.17 -7.15 5.29
N ASP A 36 2.28 -6.89 5.99
CA ASP A 36 2.38 -7.16 7.41
C ASP A 36 1.33 -6.39 8.22
N TYR A 37 1.12 -5.13 7.87
CA TYR A 37 0.11 -4.29 8.52
C TYR A 37 -1.29 -4.89 8.34
N LEU A 38 -1.60 -5.35 7.12
CA LEU A 38 -2.90 -5.95 6.83
C LEU A 38 -3.09 -7.27 7.58
N VAL A 39 -2.05 -8.08 7.66
CA VAL A 39 -2.13 -9.34 8.41
C VAL A 39 -2.36 -9.05 9.90
N LYS A 40 -1.65 -8.10 10.46
CA LYS A 40 -1.76 -7.78 11.89
C LYS A 40 -3.11 -7.15 12.25
N ASN A 41 -3.77 -6.54 11.29
CA ASN A 41 -5.06 -5.90 11.52
C ASN A 41 -6.22 -6.73 11.03
N ASP A 42 -5.97 -8.02 10.73
CA ASP A 42 -6.99 -8.96 10.31
C ASP A 42 -7.71 -8.52 9.04
N LEU A 43 -6.93 -8.00 8.09
CA LEU A 43 -7.45 -7.51 6.81
C LEU A 43 -6.98 -8.38 5.66
N MET A 44 -6.99 -9.70 5.87
CA MET A 44 -6.60 -10.65 4.84
C MET A 44 -7.44 -10.54 3.57
N ASP A 45 -8.63 -9.96 3.68
CA ASP A 45 -9.51 -9.76 2.51
C ASP A 45 -8.87 -8.86 1.46
N LEU A 46 -7.88 -8.06 1.84
CA LEU A 46 -7.20 -7.14 0.93
C LEU A 46 -5.92 -7.74 0.35
N LEU A 47 -5.66 -8.99 0.67
CA LEU A 47 -4.48 -9.70 0.20
C LEU A 47 -4.88 -10.87 -0.67
N LYS A 48 -3.95 -11.28 -1.52
CA LYS A 48 -4.10 -12.51 -2.31
C LYS A 48 -2.75 -13.19 -2.39
N GLU A 49 -2.77 -14.46 -2.75
CA GLU A 49 -1.57 -15.24 -2.93
C GLU A 49 -1.18 -15.19 -4.41
N ASN A 50 0.09 -14.90 -4.68
CA ASN A 50 0.56 -14.91 -6.06
C ASN A 50 0.98 -16.32 -6.47
N PRO A 51 1.36 -16.54 -7.75
CA PRO A 51 1.75 -17.88 -8.22
C PRO A 51 2.92 -18.49 -7.44
N ASP A 52 3.75 -17.66 -6.81
CA ASP A 52 4.88 -18.13 -6.00
C ASP A 52 4.51 -18.45 -4.56
N GLY A 53 3.23 -18.28 -4.20
CA GLY A 53 2.76 -18.55 -2.85
C GLY A 53 2.96 -17.42 -1.87
N ASN A 54 3.34 -16.24 -2.34
CA ASN A 54 3.56 -15.08 -1.47
C ASN A 54 2.31 -14.21 -1.41
N LEU A 55 2.08 -13.60 -0.25
CA LEU A 55 0.98 -12.67 -0.09
C LEU A 55 1.32 -11.35 -0.77
N VAL A 56 0.39 -10.85 -1.55
CA VAL A 56 0.52 -9.56 -2.22
C VAL A 56 -0.79 -8.79 -2.09
N LEU A 57 -0.75 -7.50 -2.37
CA LEU A 57 -1.93 -6.66 -2.29
C LEU A 57 -2.89 -6.96 -3.44
N LYS A 58 -4.18 -6.96 -3.13
CA LYS A 58 -5.19 -7.07 -4.17
C LYS A 58 -5.20 -5.80 -5.02
N LEU A 59 -5.73 -5.94 -6.23
CA LEU A 59 -5.84 -4.82 -7.15
C LEU A 59 -6.60 -3.63 -6.55
N SER A 60 -7.60 -3.91 -5.72
CA SER A 60 -8.39 -2.85 -5.08
C SER A 60 -7.50 -1.91 -4.24
N VAL A 61 -6.51 -2.47 -3.53
CA VAL A 61 -5.59 -1.67 -2.74
C VAL A 61 -4.68 -0.85 -3.65
N ASN A 62 -4.09 -1.50 -4.62
CA ASN A 62 -3.17 -0.83 -5.55
C ASN A 62 -3.89 0.27 -6.34
N SER A 63 -5.10 0.01 -6.79
CA SER A 63 -5.88 1.00 -7.55
C SER A 63 -6.26 2.20 -6.70
N ALA A 64 -6.67 1.97 -5.45
CA ALA A 64 -7.03 3.04 -4.54
C ALA A 64 -5.82 3.90 -4.19
N PHE A 65 -4.67 3.25 -3.96
CA PHE A 65 -3.43 3.96 -3.66
C PHE A 65 -2.98 4.79 -4.85
N LYS A 66 -3.03 4.19 -6.04
CA LYS A 66 -2.67 4.90 -7.28
C LYS A 66 -3.53 6.14 -7.48
N LYS A 67 -4.83 6.00 -7.22
CA LYS A 67 -5.77 7.11 -7.38
C LYS A 67 -5.44 8.27 -6.44
N LYS A 68 -4.98 7.96 -5.23
CA LYS A 68 -4.63 8.99 -4.26
C LYS A 68 -3.26 9.61 -4.52
N THR A 69 -2.36 8.89 -5.14
CA THR A 69 -0.98 9.37 -5.39
C THR A 69 -0.79 9.90 -6.80
N GLU A 70 -1.68 9.56 -7.71
CA GLU A 70 -1.64 10.01 -9.11
C GLU A 70 -0.24 9.83 -9.70
N ASP A 71 0.38 10.90 -10.18
CA ASP A 71 1.70 10.84 -10.81
C ASP A 71 2.84 11.15 -9.82
N ASN A 72 2.52 11.33 -8.56
CA ASN A 72 3.51 11.77 -7.55
C ASN A 72 4.35 10.62 -7.01
N VAL A 73 3.97 9.39 -7.26
CA VAL A 73 4.60 8.21 -6.68
C VAL A 73 4.88 7.20 -7.78
N VAL A 74 6.04 6.55 -7.70
CA VAL A 74 6.40 5.48 -8.63
C VAL A 74 6.63 4.19 -7.87
N TRP A 75 6.45 3.08 -8.57
CA TRP A 75 6.64 1.73 -8.05
C TRP A 75 7.99 1.20 -8.54
N VAL A 76 8.86 0.87 -7.60
CA VAL A 76 10.18 0.32 -7.90
C VAL A 76 10.04 -1.20 -7.85
N LYS A 77 9.84 -1.80 -9.00
CA LYS A 77 9.47 -3.20 -9.12
C LYS A 77 10.50 -4.18 -8.56
N PRO A 78 11.79 -4.03 -8.84
CA PRO A 78 12.77 -5.00 -8.34
C PRO A 78 12.78 -5.12 -6.84
N ASP A 79 12.61 -4.02 -6.11
CA ASP A 79 12.68 -3.99 -4.65
C ASP A 79 11.31 -3.91 -4.00
N ARG A 80 10.24 -3.84 -4.79
CA ARG A 80 8.85 -3.87 -4.32
C ARG A 80 8.54 -2.77 -3.30
N TYR A 81 8.86 -1.54 -3.68
CA TYR A 81 8.48 -0.40 -2.84
C TYR A 81 8.02 0.78 -3.68
N TRP A 82 7.31 1.70 -3.04
CA TRP A 82 6.90 2.95 -3.65
C TRP A 82 7.78 4.07 -3.12
N ARG A 83 8.03 5.07 -3.96
CA ARG A 83 8.71 6.29 -3.55
C ARG A 83 8.14 7.46 -4.33
N TYR A 84 8.42 8.66 -3.87
CA TYR A 84 8.00 9.83 -4.61
C TYR A 84 8.77 9.93 -5.92
N ARG A 85 8.06 10.49 -6.92
CA ARG A 85 8.66 10.71 -8.23
C ARG A 85 9.68 11.84 -8.14
N VAL A 86 10.77 11.70 -8.88
CA VAL A 86 11.78 12.75 -9.05
C VAL A 86 11.83 13.15 -10.52
N PRO A 87 12.40 14.36 -10.84
CA PRO A 87 12.41 14.82 -12.24
C PRO A 87 13.10 13.87 -13.19
N GLU A 88 14.04 13.06 -12.71
CA GLU A 88 14.78 12.12 -13.52
C GLU A 88 13.99 10.87 -13.90
N ASP A 89 12.86 10.65 -13.27
CA ASP A 89 12.04 9.47 -13.57
C ASP A 89 11.41 9.58 -14.94
N GLU A 90 11.40 8.47 -15.66
CA GLU A 90 10.70 8.40 -16.93
C GLU A 90 9.19 8.50 -16.70
N PRO A 91 8.42 8.92 -17.71
CA PRO A 91 6.97 8.90 -17.59
C PRO A 91 6.49 7.49 -17.30
N GLY A 92 5.44 7.41 -16.47
CA GLY A 92 4.86 6.13 -16.11
C GLY A 92 4.93 5.89 -14.63
N ARG A 93 4.32 4.79 -14.19
CA ARG A 93 4.18 4.46 -12.76
C ARG A 93 5.39 3.72 -12.22
N GLU A 94 6.13 3.01 -13.07
CA GLU A 94 7.23 2.18 -12.63
C GLU A 94 8.58 2.88 -12.79
N ALA A 95 9.46 2.60 -11.86
CA ALA A 95 10.82 3.11 -11.89
C ALA A 95 11.80 1.95 -11.74
N ARG A 96 13.02 2.17 -12.18
CA ARG A 96 14.03 1.12 -12.13
C ARG A 96 14.82 1.09 -10.83
N GLY A 97 14.47 1.92 -9.90
CA GLY A 97 15.19 2.00 -8.66
C GLY A 97 16.25 3.07 -8.69
#